data_0b972621d41d04855928e6646091d701
#
_entry.id   0b972621d41d04855928e6646091d701
#
_cell.length_a   1.000
_cell.length_b   1.000
_cell.length_c   1.000
_cell.angle_alpha   90.00
_cell.angle_beta   90.00
_cell.angle_gamma   90.00
#
_symmetry.space_group_name_H-M   'P 1'
#
loop_
_entity.id
_entity.type
_entity.pdbx_description
1 polymer ?
#
loop_
_entity_poly.entity_id
_entity_poly.type
_entity_poly.pdbx_seq_one_letter_code
_entity_poly.pdbx_strand_id
1 'polypeptide(L)'
;MTRQNRVQIIKYGPPPPELPVFGKVKPEEVSFIGRTNYVASLEEKKFIFGIKRIDRRRHLYILGKSGVGKSKLLELLIRQDITYGHGLCLIDPHGDELDAILDYIPKERIEDVCIIDPTDVNFPASFNPLANIDPMFKFQLTQGLIEVFQKQFGANWTPRLEHVFRFTCLALLDYPHATMRGMISMLTDRNYRQKVVEYITDDMVKRFFAIEFADWSEKFDTDAIIPLVNKLGQFLSDPLLRNIFGQKENKIDISKLMNEKKIILINISKGRLGEENSSFLGSIFLTKIKQAGMERAAIPERDRVDFYLYVDEFQNVVTQTFENILSEARKYALNLTIAHQYVGQIITRVHQAVLGNCGSVITFRVGGEDAVKMKPEFAPLFDVKDMINLAVTEFYIKMTIDGESYDPFSAETLRVLPPTHPSYRQEIIDASHRKYSIPKDAAAKLIAEEEATIIRSSEEKAIIEGKTKKKHKSGDEEEGEEEEIKTTKEAEPMI
;
A
#
# COMPACT_ATOMS: atom_id res chain seq x y z
N MET A 1 13.89 22.51 -50.10
CA MET A 1 13.35 21.34 -49.40
C MET A 1 12.05 21.74 -48.72
N THR A 2 10.95 21.48 -49.34
CA THR A 2 9.59 21.78 -48.86
C THR A 2 9.27 20.88 -47.69
N ARG A 3 9.08 21.44 -46.50
CA ARG A 3 8.47 20.73 -45.35
C ARG A 3 7.05 20.32 -45.77
N GLN A 4 6.87 19.07 -46.14
CA GLN A 4 5.53 18.49 -46.21
C GLN A 4 4.96 18.53 -44.79
N ASN A 5 3.98 19.39 -44.54
CA ASN A 5 3.11 19.32 -43.40
C ASN A 5 2.37 17.98 -43.44
N ARG A 6 2.88 16.95 -42.76
CA ARG A 6 2.11 15.73 -42.49
C ARG A 6 0.97 16.14 -41.57
N VAL A 7 -0.22 16.28 -42.14
CA VAL A 7 -1.45 16.38 -41.37
C VAL A 7 -1.58 15.07 -40.60
N GLN A 8 -1.43 15.13 -39.28
CA GLN A 8 -1.73 14.00 -38.43
C GLN A 8 -3.25 13.79 -38.42
N ILE A 9 -3.71 12.72 -39.05
CA ILE A 9 -5.12 12.36 -39.06
C ILE A 9 -5.39 11.57 -37.79
N ILE A 10 -6.15 12.16 -36.86
CA ILE A 10 -6.68 11.47 -35.68
C ILE A 10 -7.94 10.74 -36.12
N LYS A 11 -8.03 9.45 -35.80
CA LYS A 11 -9.21 8.64 -36.07
C LYS A 11 -10.19 8.75 -34.91
N TYR A 12 -11.44 9.10 -35.20
CA TYR A 12 -12.53 9.15 -34.25
C TYR A 12 -13.47 7.95 -34.46
N GLY A 13 -14.02 7.42 -33.38
CA GLY A 13 -14.96 6.29 -33.37
C GLY A 13 -16.28 6.64 -32.68
N PRO A 14 -17.41 6.13 -33.19
CA PRO A 14 -18.73 6.44 -32.63
C PRO A 14 -18.92 5.82 -31.24
N PRO A 15 -19.59 6.53 -30.32
CA PRO A 15 -19.96 5.98 -29.03
C PRO A 15 -21.09 4.95 -29.16
N PRO A 16 -21.22 4.00 -28.21
CA PRO A 16 -22.33 3.06 -28.18
C PRO A 16 -23.66 3.79 -27.88
N PRO A 17 -24.79 3.27 -28.39
CA PRO A 17 -26.11 3.86 -28.17
C PRO A 17 -26.53 3.93 -26.68
N GLU A 18 -26.10 2.95 -25.88
CA GLU A 18 -26.42 2.79 -24.46
C GLU A 18 -25.58 3.69 -23.54
N LEU A 19 -24.74 4.57 -24.12
CA LEU A 19 -23.83 5.42 -23.37
C LEU A 19 -24.56 6.23 -22.29
N PRO A 20 -24.10 6.19 -21.01
CA PRO A 20 -24.68 6.99 -19.93
C PRO A 20 -24.37 8.49 -20.13
N VAL A 21 -25.33 9.22 -20.66
CA VAL A 21 -25.18 10.62 -21.09
C VAL A 21 -25.80 11.57 -20.06
N PHE A 22 -25.09 12.68 -19.77
CA PHE A 22 -25.60 13.75 -18.92
C PHE A 22 -26.97 14.26 -19.39
N GLY A 23 -27.89 14.41 -18.45
CA GLY A 23 -29.29 14.78 -18.71
C GLY A 23 -30.21 13.59 -19.03
N LYS A 24 -29.69 12.37 -19.25
CA LYS A 24 -30.48 11.15 -19.41
C LYS A 24 -30.33 10.18 -18.24
N VAL A 25 -29.35 10.37 -17.38
CA VAL A 25 -29.04 9.56 -16.21
C VAL A 25 -28.98 10.45 -14.97
N LYS A 26 -29.18 9.86 -13.79
CA LYS A 26 -29.01 10.60 -12.54
C LYS A 26 -27.53 10.83 -12.25
N PRO A 27 -27.10 12.07 -11.98
CA PRO A 27 -25.68 12.38 -11.76
C PRO A 27 -25.03 11.61 -10.62
N GLU A 28 -25.77 11.27 -9.56
CA GLU A 28 -25.28 10.48 -8.43
C GLU A 28 -24.99 9.01 -8.78
N GLU A 29 -25.58 8.49 -9.86
CA GLU A 29 -25.40 7.10 -10.30
C GLU A 29 -24.26 6.95 -11.33
N VAL A 30 -23.69 8.06 -11.81
CA VAL A 30 -22.69 8.04 -12.89
C VAL A 30 -21.50 8.92 -12.51
N SER A 31 -20.30 8.43 -12.81
CA SER A 31 -19.07 9.23 -12.76
C SER A 31 -18.75 9.72 -14.17
N PHE A 32 -18.95 11.03 -14.42
CA PHE A 32 -18.70 11.63 -15.72
C PHE A 32 -17.19 11.73 -15.97
N ILE A 33 -16.74 11.29 -17.15
CA ILE A 33 -15.32 11.16 -17.48
C ILE A 33 -14.91 11.96 -18.72
N GLY A 34 -15.83 12.21 -19.63
CA GLY A 34 -15.47 12.82 -20.90
C GLY A 34 -16.65 13.32 -21.70
N ARG A 35 -16.31 13.81 -22.85
CA ARG A 35 -17.24 14.24 -23.89
C ARG A 35 -16.93 13.50 -25.18
N THR A 36 -17.95 13.01 -25.87
CA THR A 36 -17.77 12.37 -27.19
C THR A 36 -17.18 13.38 -28.18
N ASN A 37 -16.28 12.94 -29.05
CA ASN A 37 -15.62 13.78 -30.06
C ASN A 37 -15.81 13.27 -31.49
N TYR A 38 -16.50 12.14 -31.67
CA TYR A 38 -16.95 11.66 -32.97
C TYR A 38 -18.15 12.49 -33.43
N VAL A 39 -18.12 12.94 -34.67
CA VAL A 39 -19.17 13.73 -35.32
C VAL A 39 -19.36 13.18 -36.73
N ALA A 40 -20.45 12.48 -36.99
CA ALA A 40 -20.78 11.94 -38.31
C ALA A 40 -21.37 13.02 -39.22
N SER A 41 -21.97 14.07 -38.67
CA SER A 41 -22.53 15.21 -39.40
C SER A 41 -22.34 16.53 -38.67
N LEU A 42 -22.45 17.68 -39.35
CA LEU A 42 -22.31 19.01 -38.75
C LEU A 42 -23.41 19.34 -37.71
N GLU A 43 -24.51 18.58 -37.69
CA GLU A 43 -25.63 18.74 -36.76
C GLU A 43 -25.51 17.88 -35.50
N GLU A 44 -24.55 16.95 -35.47
CA GLU A 44 -24.40 16.01 -34.36
C GLU A 44 -23.76 16.70 -33.14
N LYS A 45 -24.44 16.58 -32.01
CA LYS A 45 -23.98 17.17 -30.75
C LYS A 45 -23.00 16.26 -30.02
N LYS A 46 -21.96 16.84 -29.45
CA LYS A 46 -21.08 16.16 -28.49
C LYS A 46 -21.79 16.00 -27.15
N PHE A 47 -21.75 14.79 -26.60
CA PHE A 47 -22.41 14.45 -25.33
C PHE A 47 -21.40 14.28 -24.22
N ILE A 48 -21.70 14.83 -23.03
CA ILE A 48 -20.99 14.50 -21.80
C ILE A 48 -21.47 13.12 -21.34
N PHE A 49 -20.54 12.23 -21.05
CA PHE A 49 -20.84 10.85 -20.66
C PHE A 49 -19.98 10.40 -19.49
N GLY A 50 -20.35 9.29 -18.87
CA GLY A 50 -19.61 8.71 -17.76
C GLY A 50 -19.73 7.21 -17.67
N ILE A 51 -19.17 6.66 -16.61
CA ILE A 51 -19.25 5.25 -16.23
C ILE A 51 -20.26 5.13 -15.09
N LYS A 52 -21.23 4.23 -15.21
CA LYS A 52 -22.16 3.95 -14.11
C LYS A 52 -21.39 3.47 -12.89
N ARG A 53 -21.79 3.91 -11.69
CA ARG A 53 -21.08 3.54 -10.47
C ARG A 53 -21.08 2.03 -10.23
N ILE A 54 -22.14 1.33 -10.62
CA ILE A 54 -22.20 -0.14 -10.56
C ILE A 54 -21.15 -0.80 -11.47
N ASP A 55 -20.87 -0.20 -12.64
CA ASP A 55 -19.85 -0.71 -13.55
C ASP A 55 -18.43 -0.33 -13.12
N ARG A 56 -18.26 0.74 -12.33
CA ARG A 56 -16.95 1.06 -11.70
C ARG A 56 -16.48 -0.01 -10.71
N ARG A 57 -17.36 -0.86 -10.20
CA ARG A 57 -16.98 -2.05 -9.43
C ARG A 57 -16.14 -3.03 -10.22
N ARG A 58 -16.13 -2.92 -11.56
CA ARG A 58 -15.27 -3.70 -12.46
C ARG A 58 -13.94 -3.03 -12.75
N HIS A 59 -13.57 -2.02 -11.98
CA HIS A 59 -12.31 -1.28 -12.05
C HIS A 59 -12.14 -0.45 -13.34
N LEU A 60 -11.27 0.54 -13.26
CA LEU A 60 -10.91 1.44 -14.35
C LEU A 60 -9.38 1.46 -14.50
N TYR A 61 -8.91 1.19 -15.70
CA TYR A 61 -7.51 1.27 -16.07
C TYR A 61 -7.23 2.44 -17.00
N ILE A 62 -6.21 3.25 -16.68
CA ILE A 62 -5.85 4.46 -17.43
C ILE A 62 -4.38 4.40 -17.80
N LEU A 63 -4.09 4.42 -19.11
CA LEU A 63 -2.74 4.40 -19.65
C LEU A 63 -2.47 5.66 -20.48
N GLY A 64 -1.26 6.22 -20.40
CA GLY A 64 -0.84 7.33 -21.26
C GLY A 64 0.41 8.04 -20.77
N LYS A 65 1.12 8.68 -21.67
CA LYS A 65 2.33 9.47 -21.38
C LYS A 65 2.09 10.55 -20.33
N SER A 66 3.16 11.12 -19.78
CA SER A 66 3.06 12.28 -18.91
C SER A 66 2.45 13.48 -19.65
N GLY A 67 1.64 14.29 -18.96
CA GLY A 67 1.04 15.51 -19.48
C GLY A 67 -0.11 15.34 -20.49
N VAL A 68 -0.65 14.13 -20.66
CA VAL A 68 -1.76 13.88 -21.61
C VAL A 68 -3.17 14.04 -21.00
N GLY A 69 -3.28 14.14 -19.65
CA GLY A 69 -4.56 14.38 -18.97
C GLY A 69 -4.97 13.32 -17.96
N LYS A 70 -4.14 12.28 -17.68
CA LYS A 70 -4.47 11.22 -16.70
C LYS A 70 -4.83 11.76 -15.32
N SER A 71 -3.94 12.55 -14.71
CA SER A 71 -4.12 13.11 -13.38
C SER A 71 -5.36 14.02 -13.31
N LYS A 72 -5.66 14.77 -14.37
CA LYS A 72 -6.90 15.57 -14.43
C LYS A 72 -8.17 14.70 -14.51
N LEU A 73 -8.09 13.53 -15.12
CA LEU A 73 -9.18 12.57 -15.11
C LEU A 73 -9.37 11.93 -13.72
N LEU A 74 -8.27 11.60 -13.03
CA LEU A 74 -8.32 11.12 -11.64
C LEU A 74 -8.92 12.18 -10.71
N GLU A 75 -8.44 13.43 -10.80
CA GLU A 75 -8.97 14.56 -10.05
C GLU A 75 -10.47 14.76 -10.28
N LEU A 76 -10.92 14.69 -11.53
CA LEU A 76 -12.33 14.79 -11.91
C LEU A 76 -13.19 13.72 -11.24
N LEU A 77 -12.73 12.47 -11.23
CA LEU A 77 -13.43 11.34 -10.62
C LEU A 77 -13.49 11.47 -9.10
N ILE A 78 -12.35 11.80 -8.46
CA ILE A 78 -12.23 11.98 -7.01
C ILE A 78 -13.18 13.09 -6.53
N ARG A 79 -13.22 14.23 -7.22
CA ARG A 79 -14.11 15.34 -6.88
C ARG A 79 -15.59 14.95 -6.93
N GLN A 80 -16.00 14.17 -7.92
CA GLN A 80 -17.35 13.65 -8.01
C GLN A 80 -17.68 12.69 -6.88
N ASP A 81 -16.74 11.80 -6.51
CA ASP A 81 -16.94 10.88 -5.39
C ASP A 81 -17.07 11.64 -4.06
N ILE A 82 -16.28 12.71 -3.85
CA ILE A 82 -16.42 13.59 -2.68
C ILE A 82 -17.78 14.27 -2.67
N THR A 83 -18.20 14.86 -3.80
CA THR A 83 -19.46 15.60 -3.95
C THR A 83 -20.68 14.72 -3.63
N TYR A 84 -20.64 13.45 -4.06
CA TYR A 84 -21.75 12.51 -3.84
C TYR A 84 -21.62 11.70 -2.55
N GLY A 85 -20.71 12.08 -1.63
CA GLY A 85 -20.60 11.49 -0.30
C GLY A 85 -20.01 10.09 -0.25
N HIS A 86 -19.24 9.71 -1.26
CA HIS A 86 -18.55 8.42 -1.26
C HIS A 86 -17.26 8.46 -0.45
N GLY A 87 -16.85 7.27 0.03
CA GLY A 87 -15.52 7.05 0.61
C GLY A 87 -14.49 6.77 -0.48
N LEU A 88 -13.28 7.27 -0.27
CA LEU A 88 -12.19 7.04 -1.21
C LEU A 88 -10.82 7.01 -0.54
N CYS A 89 -9.85 6.44 -1.25
CA CYS A 89 -8.43 6.53 -0.92
C CYS A 89 -7.66 6.96 -2.16
N LEU A 90 -6.82 7.98 -2.04
CA LEU A 90 -5.84 8.40 -3.04
C LEU A 90 -4.44 8.05 -2.56
N ILE A 91 -3.68 7.31 -3.37
CA ILE A 91 -2.24 7.11 -3.20
C ILE A 91 -1.52 7.96 -4.24
N ASP A 92 -0.87 9.02 -3.79
CA ASP A 92 -0.25 10.03 -4.66
C ASP A 92 1.29 10.01 -4.53
N PRO A 93 2.02 9.57 -5.56
CA PRO A 93 3.49 9.55 -5.57
C PRO A 93 4.14 10.90 -5.89
N HIS A 94 3.37 11.94 -6.18
CA HIS A 94 3.86 13.27 -6.50
C HIS A 94 3.47 14.30 -5.43
N GLY A 95 2.30 14.18 -4.82
CA GLY A 95 1.73 15.11 -3.83
C GLY A 95 0.86 16.22 -4.46
N ASP A 96 0.97 16.46 -5.75
CA ASP A 96 0.26 17.53 -6.44
C ASP A 96 -1.25 17.29 -6.54
N GLU A 97 -1.67 16.03 -6.69
CA GLU A 97 -3.10 15.66 -6.75
C GLU A 97 -3.74 15.76 -5.38
N LEU A 98 -3.05 15.30 -4.33
CA LEU A 98 -3.50 15.46 -2.96
C LEU A 98 -3.73 16.94 -2.63
N ASP A 99 -2.79 17.81 -3.00
CA ASP A 99 -2.91 19.25 -2.80
C ASP A 99 -4.12 19.85 -3.54
N ALA A 100 -4.36 19.44 -4.78
CA ALA A 100 -5.53 19.89 -5.55
C ALA A 100 -6.86 19.40 -4.94
N ILE A 101 -6.88 18.20 -4.40
CA ILE A 101 -8.07 17.62 -3.76
C ILE A 101 -8.38 18.29 -2.42
N LEU A 102 -7.37 18.62 -1.62
CA LEU A 102 -7.57 19.33 -0.33
C LEU A 102 -8.34 20.65 -0.50
N ASP A 103 -8.03 21.41 -1.55
CA ASP A 103 -8.72 22.67 -1.83
C ASP A 103 -10.17 22.49 -2.30
N TYR A 104 -10.54 21.28 -2.72
CA TYR A 104 -11.87 20.97 -3.23
C TYR A 104 -12.82 20.37 -2.16
N ILE A 105 -12.30 19.89 -1.04
CA ILE A 105 -13.13 19.25 -0.01
C ILE A 105 -14.09 20.27 0.61
N PRO A 106 -15.41 20.03 0.58
CA PRO A 106 -16.40 20.95 1.13
C PRO A 106 -16.42 20.90 2.66
N LYS A 107 -16.99 21.94 3.27
CA LYS A 107 -17.00 22.12 4.72
C LYS A 107 -17.60 20.93 5.47
N GLU A 108 -18.62 20.30 4.92
CA GLU A 108 -19.35 19.17 5.50
C GLU A 108 -18.51 17.89 5.60
N ARG A 109 -17.41 17.83 4.82
CA ARG A 109 -16.52 16.65 4.76
C ARG A 109 -15.17 16.86 5.46
N ILE A 110 -14.94 18.03 6.12
CA ILE A 110 -13.67 18.32 6.84
C ILE A 110 -13.33 17.21 7.82
N GLU A 111 -14.29 16.78 8.63
CA GLU A 111 -14.10 15.75 9.65
C GLU A 111 -14.02 14.32 9.09
N ASP A 112 -14.19 14.14 7.79
CA ASP A 112 -14.10 12.84 7.11
C ASP A 112 -12.71 12.55 6.55
N VAL A 113 -11.79 13.51 6.61
CA VAL A 113 -10.49 13.39 5.93
C VAL A 113 -9.43 12.83 6.86
N CYS A 114 -8.74 11.79 6.39
CA CYS A 114 -7.54 11.23 6.99
C CYS A 114 -6.36 11.49 6.05
N ILE A 115 -5.44 12.35 6.44
CA ILE A 115 -4.21 12.65 5.70
C ILE A 115 -3.09 11.81 6.30
N ILE A 116 -2.37 11.10 5.44
CA ILE A 116 -1.17 10.35 5.77
C ILE A 116 -0.03 10.96 4.96
N ASP A 117 0.71 11.87 5.58
CA ASP A 117 1.86 12.52 4.97
C ASP A 117 3.13 12.25 5.79
N PRO A 118 4.00 11.34 5.34
CA PRO A 118 5.28 11.07 6.00
C PRO A 118 6.20 12.29 6.07
N THR A 119 6.00 13.26 5.20
CA THR A 119 6.84 14.48 5.16
C THR A 119 6.41 15.53 6.18
N ASP A 120 5.27 15.35 6.86
CA ASP A 120 4.88 16.15 8.00
C ASP A 120 5.64 15.69 9.26
N VAL A 121 6.80 16.29 9.46
CA VAL A 121 7.69 15.95 10.57
C VAL A 121 7.13 16.38 11.93
N ASN A 122 6.19 17.32 11.98
CA ASN A 122 5.64 17.86 13.21
C ASN A 122 4.49 17.02 13.76
N PHE A 123 3.72 16.41 12.86
CA PHE A 123 2.56 15.59 13.18
C PHE A 123 2.59 14.25 12.43
N PRO A 124 3.55 13.34 12.73
CA PRO A 124 3.61 12.04 12.09
C PRO A 124 2.30 11.28 12.27
N ALA A 125 1.82 10.70 11.19
CA ALA A 125 0.63 9.85 11.19
C ALA A 125 0.83 8.64 12.14
N SER A 126 -0.16 8.36 12.98
CA SER A 126 -0.13 7.22 13.89
C SER A 126 -0.63 5.96 13.16
N PHE A 127 0.28 5.31 12.43
CA PHE A 127 -0.02 4.13 11.63
C PHE A 127 0.93 2.99 11.93
N ASN A 128 0.38 1.89 12.43
CA ASN A 128 1.10 0.66 12.69
C ASN A 128 0.52 -0.48 11.82
N PRO A 129 1.23 -0.97 10.80
CA PRO A 129 0.72 -2.00 9.90
C PRO A 129 0.49 -3.35 10.58
N LEU A 130 1.07 -3.59 11.77
CA LEU A 130 0.93 -4.82 12.55
C LEU A 130 -0.19 -4.76 13.60
N ALA A 131 -0.78 -3.60 13.83
CA ALA A 131 -1.84 -3.43 14.81
C ALA A 131 -3.24 -3.67 14.25
N ASN A 132 -4.20 -3.98 15.14
CA ASN A 132 -5.63 -4.12 14.84
C ASN A 132 -5.91 -5.15 13.74
N ILE A 133 -5.33 -6.35 13.88
CA ILE A 133 -5.49 -7.43 12.91
C ILE A 133 -6.45 -8.49 13.47
N ASP A 134 -7.53 -8.75 12.75
CA ASP A 134 -8.37 -9.92 13.02
C ASP A 134 -7.53 -11.19 12.83
N PRO A 135 -7.52 -12.10 13.79
CA PRO A 135 -6.78 -13.36 13.72
C PRO A 135 -6.98 -14.16 12.43
N MET A 136 -8.16 -14.09 11.84
CA MET A 136 -8.48 -14.75 10.57
C MET A 136 -7.63 -14.24 9.39
N PHE A 137 -7.15 -12.99 9.44
CA PHE A 137 -6.41 -12.36 8.34
C PHE A 137 -4.89 -12.27 8.58
N LYS A 138 -4.37 -12.79 9.69
CA LYS A 138 -2.93 -12.77 10.01
C LYS A 138 -2.08 -13.37 8.88
N PHE A 139 -2.51 -14.49 8.32
CA PHE A 139 -1.80 -15.17 7.25
C PHE A 139 -1.77 -14.35 5.96
N GLN A 140 -2.89 -13.76 5.57
CA GLN A 140 -2.98 -12.91 4.38
C GLN A 140 -2.15 -11.64 4.52
N LEU A 141 -2.18 -11.01 5.70
CA LEU A 141 -1.33 -9.85 5.96
C LEU A 141 0.16 -10.22 5.91
N THR A 142 0.54 -11.33 6.57
CA THR A 142 1.92 -11.84 6.52
C THR A 142 2.37 -12.07 5.08
N GLN A 143 1.54 -12.68 4.25
CA GLN A 143 1.84 -12.90 2.84
C GLN A 143 2.00 -11.57 2.08
N GLY A 144 1.14 -10.59 2.34
CA GLY A 144 1.25 -9.27 1.75
C GLY A 144 2.54 -8.53 2.14
N LEU A 145 2.94 -8.61 3.41
CA LEU A 145 4.21 -8.04 3.88
C LEU A 145 5.42 -8.75 3.27
N ILE A 146 5.39 -10.07 3.13
CA ILE A 146 6.41 -10.85 2.42
C ILE A 146 6.63 -10.30 1.02
N GLU A 147 5.57 -10.05 0.28
CA GLU A 147 5.66 -9.53 -1.10
C GLU A 147 6.22 -8.11 -1.16
N VAL A 148 5.85 -7.26 -0.19
CA VAL A 148 6.43 -5.92 -0.08
C VAL A 148 7.95 -6.04 0.09
N PHE A 149 8.42 -6.90 1.01
CA PHE A 149 9.86 -7.09 1.23
C PHE A 149 10.53 -7.81 0.08
N GLN A 150 9.91 -8.82 -0.52
CA GLN A 150 10.41 -9.50 -1.72
C GLN A 150 10.66 -8.51 -2.87
N LYS A 151 9.75 -7.55 -3.07
CA LYS A 151 9.92 -6.47 -4.04
C LYS A 151 11.15 -5.61 -3.73
N GLN A 152 11.41 -5.32 -2.46
CA GLN A 152 12.55 -4.50 -2.02
C GLN A 152 13.90 -5.24 -2.08
N PHE A 153 13.89 -6.55 -1.89
CA PHE A 153 15.08 -7.38 -1.99
C PHE A 153 15.41 -7.79 -3.44
N GLY A 154 14.39 -7.85 -4.31
CA GLY A 154 14.55 -8.31 -5.67
C GLY A 154 15.14 -9.73 -5.74
N ALA A 155 16.19 -9.92 -6.55
CA ALA A 155 16.85 -11.22 -6.73
C ALA A 155 17.53 -11.78 -5.46
N ASN A 156 17.76 -10.93 -4.44
CA ASN A 156 18.37 -11.35 -3.19
C ASN A 156 17.38 -11.98 -2.19
N TRP A 157 16.09 -12.05 -2.52
CA TRP A 157 15.10 -12.73 -1.70
C TRP A 157 15.24 -14.25 -1.81
N THR A 158 15.59 -14.90 -0.73
CA THR A 158 15.78 -16.36 -0.68
C THR A 158 14.66 -17.05 0.09
N PRO A 159 14.41 -18.36 -0.14
CA PRO A 159 13.42 -19.12 0.64
C PRO A 159 13.68 -19.08 2.15
N ARG A 160 14.95 -18.99 2.56
CA ARG A 160 15.35 -18.91 3.96
C ARG A 160 15.02 -17.54 4.58
N LEU A 161 15.27 -16.45 3.85
CA LEU A 161 14.84 -15.11 4.24
C LEU A 161 13.31 -15.06 4.41
N GLU A 162 12.58 -15.62 3.46
CA GLU A 162 11.11 -15.68 3.52
C GLU A 162 10.64 -16.46 4.76
N HIS A 163 11.26 -17.59 5.03
CA HIS A 163 10.90 -18.43 6.18
C HIS A 163 11.08 -17.66 7.50
N VAL A 164 12.24 -17.06 7.74
CA VAL A 164 12.51 -16.26 8.95
C VAL A 164 11.54 -15.06 9.02
N PHE A 165 11.34 -14.34 7.93
CA PHE A 165 10.45 -13.18 7.90
C PHE A 165 9.00 -13.56 8.19
N ARG A 166 8.51 -14.67 7.60
CA ARG A 166 7.16 -15.20 7.81
C ARG A 166 6.89 -15.48 9.28
N PHE A 167 7.76 -16.23 9.93
CA PHE A 167 7.60 -16.57 11.34
C PHE A 167 7.73 -15.35 12.25
N THR A 168 8.62 -14.41 11.91
CA THR A 168 8.74 -13.13 12.62
C THR A 168 7.45 -12.31 12.54
N CYS A 169 6.84 -12.20 11.36
CA CYS A 169 5.55 -11.52 11.20
C CYS A 169 4.45 -12.22 12.03
N LEU A 170 4.30 -13.53 11.89
CA LEU A 170 3.26 -14.31 12.60
C LEU A 170 3.38 -14.16 14.12
N ALA A 171 4.61 -14.25 14.66
CA ALA A 171 4.87 -14.06 16.07
C ALA A 171 4.48 -12.66 16.56
N LEU A 172 4.86 -11.63 15.81
CA LEU A 172 4.55 -10.25 16.19
C LEU A 172 3.06 -9.92 16.04
N LEU A 173 2.34 -10.55 15.12
CA LEU A 173 0.90 -10.37 15.00
C LEU A 173 0.10 -10.97 16.18
N ASP A 174 0.72 -11.80 17.01
CA ASP A 174 0.16 -12.25 18.28
C ASP A 174 0.52 -11.33 19.46
N TYR A 175 1.55 -10.50 19.30
CA TYR A 175 2.05 -9.64 20.37
C TYR A 175 1.34 -8.28 20.39
N PRO A 176 0.67 -7.89 21.51
CA PRO A 176 -0.17 -6.69 21.57
C PRO A 176 0.58 -5.38 21.34
N HIS A 177 1.90 -5.37 21.53
CA HIS A 177 2.76 -4.19 21.40
C HIS A 177 3.71 -4.28 20.21
N ALA A 178 3.33 -5.05 19.18
CA ALA A 178 4.15 -5.21 17.99
C ALA A 178 4.31 -3.89 17.23
N THR A 179 5.52 -3.65 16.74
CA THR A 179 5.85 -2.56 15.82
C THR A 179 6.76 -3.09 14.70
N MET A 180 6.91 -2.34 13.61
CA MET A 180 7.89 -2.70 12.57
C MET A 180 9.33 -2.74 13.13
N ARG A 181 9.65 -1.93 14.14
CA ARG A 181 10.93 -2.01 14.87
C ARG A 181 11.06 -3.32 15.64
N GLY A 182 9.97 -3.81 16.20
CA GLY A 182 9.92 -5.11 16.87
C GLY A 182 10.39 -6.26 16.00
N MET A 183 10.32 -6.14 14.67
CA MET A 183 10.89 -7.14 13.76
C MET A 183 12.41 -7.25 13.92
N ILE A 184 13.13 -6.12 14.04
CA ILE A 184 14.57 -6.12 14.28
C ILE A 184 14.87 -6.74 15.66
N SER A 185 14.14 -6.28 16.69
CA SER A 185 14.32 -6.80 18.06
C SER A 185 14.04 -8.31 18.15
N MET A 186 13.06 -8.80 17.41
CA MET A 186 12.74 -10.23 17.32
C MET A 186 13.91 -11.05 16.77
N LEU A 187 14.66 -10.47 15.83
CA LEU A 187 15.82 -11.14 15.19
C LEU A 187 17.11 -11.00 16.00
N THR A 188 17.29 -9.89 16.74
CA THR A 188 18.58 -9.54 17.37
C THR A 188 18.59 -9.60 18.89
N ASP A 189 17.43 -9.40 19.56
CA ASP A 189 17.33 -9.38 21.01
C ASP A 189 16.64 -10.63 21.57
N ARG A 190 17.39 -11.45 22.30
CA ARG A 190 16.90 -12.67 22.94
C ARG A 190 15.79 -12.38 23.97
N ASN A 191 15.90 -11.30 24.74
CA ASN A 191 14.96 -10.99 25.78
C ASN A 191 13.63 -10.50 25.21
N TYR A 192 13.68 -9.65 24.18
CA TYR A 192 12.48 -9.24 23.44
C TYR A 192 11.78 -10.46 22.83
N ARG A 193 12.53 -11.33 22.20
CA ARG A 193 12.01 -12.56 21.59
C ARG A 193 11.33 -13.46 22.60
N GLN A 194 11.93 -13.68 23.79
CA GLN A 194 11.30 -14.47 24.85
C GLN A 194 9.95 -13.90 25.30
N LYS A 195 9.86 -12.57 25.46
CA LYS A 195 8.57 -11.91 25.80
C LYS A 195 7.53 -12.14 24.72
N VAL A 196 7.89 -12.00 23.44
CA VAL A 196 6.96 -12.21 22.33
C VAL A 196 6.50 -13.66 22.26
N VAL A 197 7.41 -14.63 22.48
CA VAL A 197 7.09 -16.09 22.45
C VAL A 197 6.01 -16.47 23.47
N GLU A 198 5.88 -15.76 24.59
CA GLU A 198 4.84 -15.98 25.58
C GLU A 198 3.42 -15.72 25.04
N TYR A 199 3.30 -14.81 24.05
CA TYR A 199 2.02 -14.43 23.43
C TYR A 199 1.68 -15.26 22.19
N ILE A 200 2.63 -16.03 21.63
CA ILE A 200 2.40 -16.81 20.44
C ILE A 200 1.36 -17.90 20.69
N THR A 201 0.30 -17.89 19.89
CA THR A 201 -0.80 -18.86 19.99
C THR A 201 -0.59 -20.09 19.12
N ASP A 202 0.16 -19.98 18.02
CA ASP A 202 0.42 -21.08 17.10
C ASP A 202 1.66 -21.88 17.53
N ASP A 203 1.48 -23.18 17.78
CA ASP A 203 2.53 -24.08 18.24
C ASP A 203 3.69 -24.21 17.25
N MET A 204 3.46 -24.13 15.93
CA MET A 204 4.52 -24.20 14.93
C MET A 204 5.39 -22.93 14.98
N VAL A 205 4.76 -21.75 15.11
CA VAL A 205 5.47 -20.47 15.25
C VAL A 205 6.27 -20.45 16.55
N LYS A 206 5.68 -20.94 17.64
CA LYS A 206 6.35 -21.05 18.94
C LYS A 206 7.56 -22.00 18.90
N ARG A 207 7.39 -23.16 18.29
CA ARG A 207 8.45 -24.16 18.10
C ARG A 207 9.60 -23.61 17.24
N PHE A 208 9.31 -22.88 16.20
CA PHE A 208 10.33 -22.24 15.36
C PHE A 208 11.27 -21.39 16.21
N PHE A 209 10.75 -20.48 17.05
CA PHE A 209 11.60 -19.62 17.87
C PHE A 209 12.26 -20.35 19.05
N ALA A 210 11.61 -21.34 19.60
CA ALA A 210 12.13 -22.10 20.75
C ALA A 210 13.26 -23.08 20.37
N ILE A 211 13.24 -23.63 19.16
CA ILE A 211 14.16 -24.70 18.74
C ILE A 211 15.00 -24.25 17.52
N GLU A 212 14.35 -24.04 16.37
CA GLU A 212 15.07 -23.84 15.10
C GLU A 212 15.86 -22.52 15.07
N PHE A 213 15.19 -21.42 15.45
CA PHE A 213 15.83 -20.11 15.46
C PHE A 213 16.90 -20.00 16.57
N ALA A 214 16.71 -20.66 17.72
CA ALA A 214 17.68 -20.68 18.80
C ALA A 214 19.00 -21.35 18.33
N ASP A 215 18.89 -22.51 17.67
CA ASP A 215 20.02 -23.23 17.09
C ASP A 215 20.77 -22.40 16.02
N TRP A 216 20.02 -21.68 15.19
CA TRP A 216 20.61 -20.84 14.15
C TRP A 216 21.33 -19.62 14.73
N SER A 217 20.74 -18.99 15.74
CA SER A 217 21.34 -17.82 16.38
C SER A 217 22.64 -18.14 17.13
N GLU A 218 22.78 -19.35 17.69
CA GLU A 218 24.00 -19.83 18.36
C GLU A 218 25.10 -20.18 17.36
N LYS A 219 24.75 -20.67 16.17
CA LYS A 219 25.70 -21.05 15.11
C LYS A 219 26.08 -19.92 14.17
N PHE A 220 25.67 -18.66 14.50
CA PHE A 220 25.88 -17.49 13.63
C PHE A 220 25.45 -17.74 12.19
N ASP A 221 24.25 -18.26 12.00
CA ASP A 221 23.68 -18.40 10.68
C ASP A 221 23.21 -17.04 10.15
N THR A 222 24.21 -16.28 9.70
CA THR A 222 24.10 -14.86 9.37
C THR A 222 23.38 -14.60 8.05
N ASP A 223 23.25 -15.63 7.20
CA ASP A 223 22.81 -15.47 5.80
C ASP A 223 21.33 -15.05 5.66
N ALA A 224 20.49 -15.36 6.66
CA ALA A 224 19.08 -14.94 6.66
C ALA A 224 18.81 -13.75 7.58
N ILE A 225 19.46 -13.67 8.71
CA ILE A 225 19.18 -12.66 9.75
C ILE A 225 19.77 -11.31 9.36
N ILE A 226 21.05 -11.25 8.99
CA ILE A 226 21.73 -9.98 8.69
C ILE A 226 21.10 -9.23 7.52
N PRO A 227 20.76 -9.84 6.38
CA PRO A 227 20.12 -9.12 5.29
C PRO A 227 18.75 -8.52 5.70
N LEU A 228 17.93 -9.25 6.50
CA LEU A 228 16.67 -8.75 7.00
C LEU A 228 16.85 -7.56 7.94
N VAL A 229 17.77 -7.65 8.89
CA VAL A 229 18.11 -6.57 9.83
C VAL A 229 18.61 -5.34 9.07
N ASN A 230 19.50 -5.53 8.10
CA ASN A 230 20.03 -4.43 7.28
C ASN A 230 18.92 -3.74 6.49
N LYS A 231 18.02 -4.51 5.86
CA LYS A 231 16.93 -3.92 5.05
C LYS A 231 15.89 -3.22 5.91
N LEU A 232 15.47 -3.83 7.02
CA LEU A 232 14.60 -3.19 8.00
C LEU A 232 15.24 -1.94 8.59
N GLY A 233 16.54 -2.03 8.94
CA GLY A 233 17.33 -0.91 9.45
C GLY A 233 17.45 0.22 8.44
N GLN A 234 17.59 -0.06 7.16
CA GLN A 234 17.62 0.94 6.09
C GLN A 234 16.34 1.80 6.12
N PHE A 235 15.16 1.18 6.16
CA PHE A 235 13.90 1.91 6.20
C PHE A 235 13.67 2.63 7.54
N LEU A 236 13.98 1.98 8.65
CA LEU A 236 13.74 2.53 9.99
C LEU A 236 14.83 3.51 10.48
N SER A 237 15.95 3.62 9.76
CA SER A 237 16.95 4.67 9.98
C SER A 237 16.46 6.04 9.48
N ASP A 238 15.57 6.05 8.49
CA ASP A 238 14.91 7.29 8.05
C ASP A 238 13.95 7.79 9.14
N PRO A 239 14.16 9.01 9.68
CA PRO A 239 13.31 9.57 10.72
C PRO A 239 11.84 9.68 10.33
N LEU A 240 11.53 9.91 9.03
CA LEU A 240 10.17 10.02 8.53
C LEU A 240 9.42 8.70 8.67
N LEU A 241 10.06 7.60 8.24
CA LEU A 241 9.47 6.27 8.31
C LEU A 241 9.44 5.75 9.76
N ARG A 242 10.52 6.00 10.51
CA ARG A 242 10.61 5.58 11.91
C ARG A 242 9.50 6.20 12.77
N ASN A 243 9.19 7.48 12.56
CA ASN A 243 8.15 8.17 13.31
C ASN A 243 6.74 7.62 13.03
N ILE A 244 6.50 7.06 11.86
CA ILE A 244 5.23 6.40 11.52
C ILE A 244 5.22 4.97 12.07
N PHE A 245 6.19 4.15 11.67
CA PHE A 245 6.18 2.70 11.94
C PHE A 245 6.70 2.29 13.32
N GLY A 246 7.29 3.22 14.07
CA GLY A 246 7.77 2.99 15.42
C GLY A 246 6.71 3.16 16.50
N GLN A 247 5.49 3.57 16.14
CA GLN A 247 4.42 3.80 17.11
C GLN A 247 3.68 2.48 17.42
N LYS A 248 3.44 2.23 18.71
CA LYS A 248 2.61 1.09 19.16
C LYS A 248 1.14 1.34 18.91
N GLU A 249 0.70 2.57 19.16
CA GLU A 249 -0.68 2.97 18.90
C GLU A 249 -0.95 3.10 17.41
N ASN A 250 -2.12 2.68 16.99
CA ASN A 250 -2.61 2.85 15.64
C ASN A 250 -3.94 3.60 15.67
N LYS A 251 -3.92 4.89 15.32
CA LYS A 251 -5.11 5.73 15.21
C LYS A 251 -5.79 5.61 13.85
N ILE A 252 -5.15 4.96 12.89
CA ILE A 252 -5.62 4.83 11.51
C ILE A 252 -6.10 3.39 11.28
N ASP A 253 -7.39 3.17 11.46
CA ASP A 253 -8.06 1.92 11.13
C ASP A 253 -8.67 2.03 9.73
N ILE A 254 -7.96 1.48 8.73
CA ILE A 254 -8.37 1.57 7.31
C ILE A 254 -9.72 0.87 7.09
N SER A 255 -10.01 -0.24 7.76
CA SER A 255 -11.27 -0.97 7.63
C SER A 255 -12.45 -0.13 8.10
N LYS A 256 -12.30 0.52 9.26
CA LYS A 256 -13.29 1.45 9.81
C LYS A 256 -13.49 2.66 8.88
N LEU A 257 -12.39 3.32 8.47
CA LEU A 257 -12.45 4.48 7.58
C LEU A 257 -13.14 4.15 6.25
N MET A 258 -12.86 2.97 5.70
CA MET A 258 -13.47 2.48 4.46
C MET A 258 -14.98 2.29 4.62
N ASN A 259 -15.44 1.69 5.73
CA ASN A 259 -16.84 1.43 5.98
C ASN A 259 -17.64 2.70 6.36
N GLU A 260 -16.99 3.69 6.96
CA GLU A 260 -17.54 5.00 7.28
C GLU A 260 -17.48 6.00 6.11
N LYS A 261 -17.10 5.57 4.91
CA LYS A 261 -16.99 6.41 3.70
C LYS A 261 -16.05 7.61 3.89
N LYS A 262 -14.95 7.45 4.65
CA LYS A 262 -13.98 8.50 4.85
C LYS A 262 -13.12 8.74 3.60
N ILE A 263 -12.44 9.87 3.56
CA ILE A 263 -11.51 10.29 2.51
C ILE A 263 -10.10 10.07 3.04
N ILE A 264 -9.38 9.11 2.48
CA ILE A 264 -8.00 8.80 2.88
C ILE A 264 -7.06 9.36 1.81
N LEU A 265 -6.19 10.28 2.20
CA LEU A 265 -5.22 10.91 1.31
C LEU A 265 -3.81 10.51 1.74
N ILE A 266 -3.11 9.75 0.91
CA ILE A 266 -1.77 9.22 1.21
C ILE A 266 -0.75 9.88 0.31
N ASN A 267 0.10 10.72 0.88
CA ASN A 267 1.22 11.35 0.20
C ASN A 267 2.46 10.44 0.29
N ILE A 268 2.89 9.91 -0.84
CA ILE A 268 4.15 9.16 -0.94
C ILE A 268 5.11 9.84 -1.92
N SER A 269 5.20 11.17 -1.84
CA SER A 269 5.99 11.99 -2.76
C SER A 269 7.44 11.52 -2.89
N LYS A 270 7.79 11.03 -4.07
CA LYS A 270 9.13 10.55 -4.41
C LYS A 270 10.21 11.62 -4.26
N GLY A 271 9.86 12.87 -4.55
CA GLY A 271 10.79 14.00 -4.45
C GLY A 271 11.27 14.27 -3.03
N ARG A 272 10.46 13.91 -2.01
CA ARG A 272 10.78 14.10 -0.59
C ARG A 272 11.24 12.83 0.11
N LEU A 273 10.65 11.69 -0.24
CA LEU A 273 10.93 10.40 0.40
C LEU A 273 12.03 9.60 -0.29
N GLY A 274 12.32 9.91 -1.54
CA GLY A 274 13.09 9.03 -2.43
C GLY A 274 12.23 7.90 -3.00
N GLU A 275 12.69 7.29 -4.08
CA GLU A 275 11.91 6.28 -4.82
C GLU A 275 11.67 5.00 -4.01
N GLU A 276 12.68 4.53 -3.29
CA GLU A 276 12.62 3.28 -2.52
C GLU A 276 11.64 3.39 -1.34
N ASN A 277 11.74 4.46 -0.53
CA ASN A 277 10.85 4.69 0.60
C ASN A 277 9.41 4.92 0.13
N SER A 278 9.21 5.67 -0.96
CA SER A 278 7.91 5.89 -1.59
C SER A 278 7.27 4.56 -2.02
N SER A 279 8.03 3.72 -2.73
CA SER A 279 7.58 2.40 -3.17
C SER A 279 7.26 1.47 -1.98
N PHE A 280 8.10 1.48 -0.94
CA PHE A 280 7.91 0.68 0.26
C PHE A 280 6.62 1.07 1.00
N LEU A 281 6.46 2.36 1.32
CA LEU A 281 5.27 2.90 1.98
C LEU A 281 4.00 2.61 1.19
N GLY A 282 3.99 2.95 -0.10
CA GLY A 282 2.84 2.74 -0.95
C GLY A 282 2.43 1.27 -1.06
N SER A 283 3.41 0.35 -1.10
CA SER A 283 3.14 -1.09 -1.12
C SER A 283 2.54 -1.58 0.21
N ILE A 284 3.00 -1.04 1.36
CA ILE A 284 2.42 -1.36 2.69
C ILE A 284 0.97 -0.84 2.77
N PHE A 285 0.71 0.42 2.38
CA PHE A 285 -0.65 0.96 2.40
C PHE A 285 -1.58 0.19 1.47
N LEU A 286 -1.13 -0.15 0.27
CA LEU A 286 -1.91 -0.97 -0.66
C LEU A 286 -2.25 -2.35 -0.07
N THR A 287 -1.29 -2.97 0.62
CA THR A 287 -1.48 -4.25 1.34
C THR A 287 -2.54 -4.12 2.44
N LYS A 288 -2.50 -3.04 3.21
CA LYS A 288 -3.48 -2.78 4.29
C LYS A 288 -4.87 -2.44 3.74
N ILE A 289 -4.96 -1.71 2.63
CA ILE A 289 -6.23 -1.42 1.95
C ILE A 289 -6.85 -2.72 1.39
N LYS A 290 -6.02 -3.59 0.80
CA LYS A 290 -6.44 -4.93 0.38
C LYS A 290 -7.02 -5.71 1.54
N GLN A 291 -6.30 -5.79 2.66
CA GLN A 291 -6.75 -6.47 3.86
C GLN A 291 -8.09 -5.92 4.35
N ALA A 292 -8.21 -4.60 4.49
CA ALA A 292 -9.45 -3.93 4.90
C ALA A 292 -10.62 -4.24 3.95
N GLY A 293 -10.35 -4.33 2.65
CA GLY A 293 -11.32 -4.79 1.66
C GLY A 293 -11.77 -6.24 1.92
N MET A 294 -10.84 -7.16 2.19
CA MET A 294 -11.15 -8.56 2.45
C MET A 294 -11.93 -8.78 3.76
N GLU A 295 -11.69 -7.97 4.80
CA GLU A 295 -12.43 -7.99 6.06
C GLU A 295 -13.93 -7.75 5.86
N ARG A 296 -14.31 -7.07 4.77
CA ARG A 296 -15.71 -6.90 4.37
C ARG A 296 -16.42 -8.20 3.99
N ALA A 297 -15.71 -9.33 3.90
CA ALA A 297 -16.34 -10.64 3.77
C ALA A 297 -17.31 -10.92 4.92
N ALA A 298 -17.09 -10.37 6.11
CA ALA A 298 -17.97 -10.46 7.27
C ALA A 298 -19.24 -9.58 7.14
N ILE A 299 -19.30 -8.66 6.19
CA ILE A 299 -20.43 -7.77 5.93
C ILE A 299 -21.28 -8.37 4.80
N PRO A 300 -22.61 -8.51 4.95
CA PRO A 300 -23.48 -8.94 3.85
C PRO A 300 -23.29 -8.08 2.60
N GLU A 301 -23.30 -8.67 1.42
CA GLU A 301 -22.97 -7.96 0.16
C GLU A 301 -23.81 -6.70 -0.06
N ARG A 302 -25.10 -6.78 0.24
CA ARG A 302 -26.05 -5.65 0.11
C ARG A 302 -25.76 -4.46 1.01
N ASP A 303 -25.01 -4.68 2.11
CA ASP A 303 -24.70 -3.68 3.13
C ASP A 303 -23.29 -3.09 2.94
N ARG A 304 -22.51 -3.65 1.99
CA ARG A 304 -21.18 -3.14 1.65
C ARG A 304 -21.28 -1.84 0.89
N VAL A 305 -20.72 -0.79 1.45
CA VAL A 305 -20.63 0.52 0.82
C VAL A 305 -19.52 0.56 -0.22
N ASP A 306 -19.74 1.22 -1.36
CA ASP A 306 -18.69 1.42 -2.35
C ASP A 306 -17.57 2.30 -1.79
N PHE A 307 -16.33 1.87 -2.00
CA PHE A 307 -15.12 2.60 -1.66
C PHE A 307 -14.20 2.65 -2.88
N TYR A 308 -13.70 3.84 -3.20
CA TYR A 308 -12.94 4.07 -4.43
C TYR A 308 -11.46 4.22 -4.12
N LEU A 309 -10.63 3.31 -4.64
CA LEU A 309 -9.18 3.37 -4.52
C LEU A 309 -8.59 3.95 -5.80
N TYR A 310 -7.92 5.07 -5.68
CA TYR A 310 -7.19 5.75 -6.74
C TYR A 310 -5.70 5.57 -6.53
N VAL A 311 -5.02 5.03 -7.54
CA VAL A 311 -3.56 4.83 -7.49
C VAL A 311 -2.97 5.42 -8.77
N ASP A 312 -2.34 6.59 -8.64
CA ASP A 312 -1.52 7.11 -9.74
C ASP A 312 -0.13 6.45 -9.72
N GLU A 313 0.48 6.32 -10.90
CA GLU A 313 1.77 5.64 -11.09
C GLU A 313 1.82 4.29 -10.36
N PHE A 314 0.76 3.45 -10.53
CA PHE A 314 0.54 2.26 -9.71
C PHE A 314 1.66 1.22 -9.80
N GLN A 315 2.51 1.25 -10.84
CA GLN A 315 3.71 0.40 -10.95
C GLN A 315 4.68 0.57 -9.78
N ASN A 316 4.63 1.72 -9.10
CA ASN A 316 5.53 1.98 -7.97
C ASN A 316 5.15 1.19 -6.72
N VAL A 317 3.86 0.91 -6.55
CA VAL A 317 3.30 0.31 -5.33
C VAL A 317 2.83 -1.13 -5.51
N VAL A 318 2.68 -1.58 -6.76
CA VAL A 318 2.18 -2.91 -7.08
C VAL A 318 3.15 -4.01 -6.64
N THR A 319 2.61 -5.09 -6.08
CA THR A 319 3.31 -6.35 -5.77
C THR A 319 2.83 -7.48 -6.69
N GLN A 320 3.44 -8.66 -6.62
CA GLN A 320 3.10 -9.77 -7.51
C GLN A 320 1.66 -10.26 -7.36
N THR A 321 1.09 -10.22 -6.16
CA THR A 321 -0.29 -10.66 -5.92
C THR A 321 -1.35 -9.57 -6.13
N PHE A 322 -0.97 -8.42 -6.71
CA PHE A 322 -1.94 -7.38 -7.06
C PHE A 322 -3.05 -7.92 -7.98
N GLU A 323 -2.78 -8.95 -8.80
CA GLU A 323 -3.77 -9.64 -9.61
C GLU A 323 -4.94 -10.18 -8.78
N ASN A 324 -4.67 -10.68 -7.56
CA ASN A 324 -5.71 -11.20 -6.67
C ASN A 324 -6.64 -10.09 -6.17
N ILE A 325 -6.09 -8.87 -5.97
CA ILE A 325 -6.92 -7.70 -5.61
C ILE A 325 -7.91 -7.42 -6.76
N LEU A 326 -7.42 -7.35 -7.99
CA LEU A 326 -8.25 -7.04 -9.16
C LEU A 326 -9.38 -8.06 -9.34
N SER A 327 -9.12 -9.35 -9.11
CA SER A 327 -10.14 -10.38 -9.28
C SER A 327 -11.18 -10.44 -8.16
N GLU A 328 -10.81 -10.04 -6.93
CA GLU A 328 -11.63 -10.22 -5.74
C GLU A 328 -12.28 -8.94 -5.21
N ALA A 329 -11.63 -7.78 -5.41
CA ALA A 329 -12.02 -6.49 -4.83
C ALA A 329 -13.47 -6.08 -5.15
N ARG A 330 -13.95 -6.45 -6.35
CA ARG A 330 -15.34 -6.23 -6.77
C ARG A 330 -16.35 -6.81 -5.76
N LYS A 331 -16.10 -8.02 -5.24
CA LYS A 331 -16.98 -8.70 -4.28
C LYS A 331 -17.11 -7.92 -2.98
N TYR A 332 -16.07 -7.14 -2.64
CA TYR A 332 -15.98 -6.39 -1.41
C TYR A 332 -16.32 -4.90 -1.57
N ALA A 333 -16.89 -4.52 -2.72
CA ALA A 333 -17.20 -3.13 -3.07
C ALA A 333 -15.98 -2.19 -2.96
N LEU A 334 -14.79 -2.70 -3.28
CA LEU A 334 -13.56 -1.93 -3.42
C LEU A 334 -13.31 -1.69 -4.91
N ASN A 335 -13.48 -0.46 -5.36
CA ASN A 335 -13.47 -0.05 -6.76
C ASN A 335 -12.12 0.59 -7.09
N LEU A 336 -11.32 -0.05 -7.94
CA LEU A 336 -9.98 0.43 -8.29
C LEU A 336 -10.03 1.34 -9.52
N THR A 337 -9.35 2.47 -9.43
CA THR A 337 -8.96 3.32 -10.56
C THR A 337 -7.45 3.44 -10.55
N ILE A 338 -6.79 2.79 -11.51
CA ILE A 338 -5.34 2.67 -11.58
C ILE A 338 -4.81 3.36 -12.83
N ALA A 339 -3.78 4.18 -12.67
CA ALA A 339 -3.17 4.89 -13.77
C ALA A 339 -1.65 4.68 -13.81
N HIS A 340 -1.07 4.62 -15.00
CA HIS A 340 0.38 4.65 -15.19
C HIS A 340 0.81 5.15 -16.57
N GLN A 341 2.12 5.32 -16.77
CA GLN A 341 2.64 6.00 -17.96
C GLN A 341 2.93 5.07 -19.13
N TYR A 342 3.50 3.87 -18.88
CA TYR A 342 3.81 2.91 -19.94
C TYR A 342 3.90 1.46 -19.42
N VAL A 343 3.44 0.54 -20.25
CA VAL A 343 3.26 -0.90 -19.89
C VAL A 343 4.57 -1.58 -19.49
N GLY A 344 5.71 -1.13 -20.01
CA GLY A 344 7.00 -1.74 -19.70
C GLY A 344 7.44 -1.63 -18.23
N GLN A 345 6.77 -0.78 -17.42
CA GLN A 345 7.06 -0.60 -15.99
C GLN A 345 6.49 -1.71 -15.11
N ILE A 346 5.58 -2.52 -15.61
CA ILE A 346 4.94 -3.59 -14.83
C ILE A 346 5.23 -4.96 -15.43
N ILE A 347 5.26 -5.96 -14.56
CA ILE A 347 5.45 -7.34 -15.01
C ILE A 347 4.27 -7.81 -15.86
N THR A 348 4.56 -8.58 -16.89
CA THR A 348 3.57 -9.04 -17.89
C THR A 348 2.33 -9.68 -17.25
N ARG A 349 2.50 -10.50 -16.22
CA ARG A 349 1.40 -11.15 -15.50
C ARG A 349 0.42 -10.14 -14.87
N VAL A 350 0.95 -9.09 -14.24
CA VAL A 350 0.10 -8.02 -13.65
C VAL A 350 -0.63 -7.25 -14.75
N HIS A 351 0.03 -6.95 -15.87
CA HIS A 351 -0.62 -6.27 -16.99
C HIS A 351 -1.78 -7.11 -17.57
N GLN A 352 -1.57 -8.42 -17.75
CA GLN A 352 -2.63 -9.32 -18.19
C GLN A 352 -3.80 -9.38 -17.21
N ALA A 353 -3.51 -9.40 -15.90
CA ALA A 353 -4.54 -9.36 -14.87
C ALA A 353 -5.32 -8.04 -14.88
N VAL A 354 -4.66 -6.91 -15.10
CA VAL A 354 -5.31 -5.60 -15.25
C VAL A 354 -6.28 -5.62 -16.43
N LEU A 355 -5.83 -6.02 -17.62
CA LEU A 355 -6.70 -6.06 -18.80
C LEU A 355 -7.85 -7.08 -18.67
N GLY A 356 -7.62 -8.21 -18.00
CA GLY A 356 -8.64 -9.23 -17.79
C GLY A 356 -9.70 -8.92 -16.74
N ASN A 357 -9.42 -7.99 -15.80
CA ASN A 357 -10.32 -7.67 -14.69
C ASN A 357 -10.89 -6.25 -14.73
N CYS A 358 -10.28 -5.32 -15.49
CA CYS A 358 -10.82 -3.97 -15.63
C CYS A 358 -11.94 -3.94 -16.68
N GLY A 359 -13.14 -3.56 -16.25
CA GLY A 359 -14.30 -3.43 -17.13
C GLY A 359 -14.25 -2.18 -18.02
N SER A 360 -13.42 -1.21 -17.67
CA SER A 360 -13.17 -0.02 -18.48
C SER A 360 -11.69 0.22 -18.63
N VAL A 361 -11.25 0.44 -19.89
CA VAL A 361 -9.86 0.70 -20.25
C VAL A 361 -9.78 1.98 -21.06
N ILE A 362 -9.02 2.94 -20.56
CA ILE A 362 -8.77 4.23 -21.23
C ILE A 362 -7.31 4.30 -21.66
N THR A 363 -7.07 4.62 -22.92
CA THR A 363 -5.75 4.94 -23.43
C THR A 363 -5.70 6.37 -23.95
N PHE A 364 -4.89 7.19 -23.34
CA PHE A 364 -4.42 8.46 -23.90
C PHE A 364 -3.30 8.18 -24.89
N ARG A 365 -2.66 9.23 -25.39
CA ARG A 365 -1.49 9.08 -26.26
C ARG A 365 -0.39 8.28 -25.57
N VAL A 366 0.07 7.22 -26.23
CA VAL A 366 1.10 6.28 -25.74
C VAL A 366 2.31 6.20 -26.66
N GLY A 367 3.33 5.46 -26.26
CA GLY A 367 4.47 5.09 -27.11
C GLY A 367 4.13 3.94 -28.07
N GLY A 368 5.03 3.71 -29.05
CA GLY A 368 4.82 2.66 -30.06
C GLY A 368 4.71 1.26 -29.45
N GLU A 369 5.57 0.92 -28.51
CA GLU A 369 5.55 -0.39 -27.83
C GLU A 369 4.27 -0.62 -27.02
N ASP A 370 3.83 0.42 -26.28
CA ASP A 370 2.59 0.36 -25.52
C ASP A 370 1.38 0.25 -26.43
N ALA A 371 1.37 1.00 -27.54
CA ALA A 371 0.31 0.93 -28.53
C ALA A 371 0.18 -0.47 -29.15
N VAL A 372 1.30 -1.17 -29.37
CA VAL A 372 1.28 -2.58 -29.83
C VAL A 372 0.66 -3.50 -28.79
N LYS A 373 1.01 -3.32 -27.50
CA LYS A 373 0.45 -4.13 -26.41
C LYS A 373 -1.03 -3.86 -26.16
N MET A 374 -1.47 -2.61 -26.37
CA MET A 374 -2.87 -2.20 -26.18
C MET A 374 -3.77 -2.47 -27.41
N LYS A 375 -3.18 -2.69 -28.58
CA LYS A 375 -3.94 -2.93 -29.82
C LYS A 375 -5.06 -3.98 -29.70
N PRO A 376 -4.88 -5.13 -29.03
CA PRO A 376 -5.95 -6.12 -28.90
C PRO A 376 -7.23 -5.60 -28.25
N GLU A 377 -7.11 -4.61 -27.33
CA GLU A 377 -8.26 -4.03 -26.63
C GLU A 377 -9.06 -3.05 -27.50
N PHE A 378 -8.41 -2.44 -28.50
CA PHE A 378 -8.97 -1.36 -29.30
C PHE A 378 -9.22 -1.75 -30.77
N ALA A 379 -8.75 -2.94 -31.20
CA ALA A 379 -9.01 -3.46 -32.52
C ALA A 379 -10.48 -3.94 -32.65
N PRO A 380 -11.07 -3.94 -33.87
CA PRO A 380 -10.49 -3.47 -35.13
C PRO A 380 -10.61 -1.96 -35.38
N LEU A 381 -11.29 -1.22 -34.48
CA LEU A 381 -11.63 0.18 -34.70
C LEU A 381 -10.42 1.08 -34.69
N PHE A 382 -9.47 0.87 -33.77
CA PHE A 382 -8.27 1.69 -33.65
C PHE A 382 -7.01 0.84 -33.78
N ASP A 383 -6.00 1.38 -34.46
CA ASP A 383 -4.70 0.75 -34.65
C ASP A 383 -3.59 1.48 -33.89
N VAL A 384 -2.40 0.92 -33.87
CA VAL A 384 -1.18 1.44 -33.22
C VAL A 384 -0.95 2.92 -33.56
N LYS A 385 -1.09 3.30 -34.85
CA LYS A 385 -0.91 4.68 -35.30
C LYS A 385 -1.90 5.66 -34.68
N ASP A 386 -3.14 5.22 -34.47
CA ASP A 386 -4.20 6.06 -33.91
C ASP A 386 -3.86 6.43 -32.45
N MET A 387 -3.46 5.42 -31.63
CA MET A 387 -3.08 5.63 -30.23
C MET A 387 -1.85 6.51 -30.03
N ILE A 388 -0.89 6.46 -30.97
CA ILE A 388 0.33 7.30 -30.92
C ILE A 388 0.02 8.77 -31.25
N ASN A 389 -1.00 9.01 -32.09
CA ASN A 389 -1.31 10.33 -32.65
C ASN A 389 -2.40 11.08 -31.89
N LEU A 390 -2.99 10.52 -30.82
CA LEU A 390 -3.99 11.20 -29.99
C LEU A 390 -3.48 12.60 -29.54
N ALA A 391 -4.36 13.58 -29.60
CA ALA A 391 -4.05 14.90 -29.05
C ALA A 391 -4.03 14.89 -27.52
N VAL A 392 -3.53 15.96 -26.92
CA VAL A 392 -3.62 16.17 -25.46
C VAL A 392 -5.09 16.23 -25.09
N THR A 393 -5.48 15.55 -24.00
CA THR A 393 -6.85 15.40 -23.50
C THR A 393 -7.74 14.45 -24.30
N GLU A 394 -7.35 13.97 -25.46
CA GLU A 394 -8.09 12.94 -26.19
C GLU A 394 -7.69 11.54 -25.77
N PHE A 395 -8.66 10.65 -25.78
CA PHE A 395 -8.46 9.24 -25.41
C PHE A 395 -9.38 8.30 -26.20
N TYR A 396 -8.95 7.05 -26.28
CA TYR A 396 -9.83 5.94 -26.64
C TYR A 396 -10.26 5.21 -25.39
N ILE A 397 -11.51 4.78 -25.37
CA ILE A 397 -12.09 4.02 -24.26
C ILE A 397 -12.83 2.80 -24.77
N LYS A 398 -12.56 1.66 -24.13
CA LYS A 398 -13.40 0.47 -24.13
C LYS A 398 -14.03 0.37 -22.75
N MET A 399 -15.34 0.26 -22.68
CA MET A 399 -16.04 0.27 -21.40
C MET A 399 -17.16 -0.76 -21.31
N THR A 400 -17.47 -1.11 -20.08
CA THR A 400 -18.66 -1.89 -19.73
C THR A 400 -19.82 -0.94 -19.42
N ILE A 401 -21.01 -1.25 -19.92
CA ILE A 401 -22.27 -0.56 -19.62
C ILE A 401 -23.28 -1.63 -19.23
N ASP A 402 -23.85 -1.52 -18.02
CA ASP A 402 -24.80 -2.48 -17.45
C ASP A 402 -24.28 -3.94 -17.48
N GLY A 403 -22.96 -4.09 -17.32
CA GLY A 403 -22.33 -5.40 -17.31
C GLY A 403 -21.88 -5.93 -18.66
N GLU A 404 -22.31 -5.33 -19.78
CA GLU A 404 -21.95 -5.72 -21.14
C GLU A 404 -20.77 -4.90 -21.66
N SER A 405 -19.87 -5.53 -22.40
CA SER A 405 -18.71 -4.88 -23.02
C SER A 405 -19.07 -4.34 -24.41
N TYR A 406 -18.72 -3.09 -24.66
CA TYR A 406 -18.98 -2.42 -25.93
C TYR A 406 -17.69 -2.16 -26.72
N ASP A 407 -17.85 -1.93 -28.01
CA ASP A 407 -16.75 -1.56 -28.89
C ASP A 407 -16.09 -0.26 -28.44
N PRO A 408 -14.77 -0.12 -28.61
CA PRO A 408 -14.06 1.08 -28.22
C PRO A 408 -14.47 2.29 -29.07
N PHE A 409 -14.49 3.47 -28.44
CA PHE A 409 -14.80 4.73 -29.10
C PHE A 409 -13.84 5.83 -28.67
N SER A 410 -13.91 6.99 -29.33
CA SER A 410 -13.07 8.14 -29.04
C SER A 410 -13.78 9.18 -28.19
N ALA A 411 -13.03 9.87 -27.34
CA ALA A 411 -13.55 10.93 -26.48
C ALA A 411 -12.45 11.95 -26.11
N GLU A 412 -12.87 13.04 -25.49
CA GLU A 412 -11.99 14.04 -24.88
C GLU A 412 -12.35 14.24 -23.40
N THR A 413 -11.36 14.50 -22.53
CA THR A 413 -11.58 14.74 -21.10
C THR A 413 -12.40 16.01 -20.86
N LEU A 414 -13.17 16.02 -19.77
CA LEU A 414 -13.81 17.23 -19.28
C LEU A 414 -12.78 18.14 -18.60
N ARG A 415 -13.00 19.44 -18.71
CA ARG A 415 -12.21 20.42 -17.97
C ARG A 415 -12.58 20.35 -16.49
N VAL A 416 -11.58 20.21 -15.63
CA VAL A 416 -11.75 20.33 -14.19
C VAL A 416 -11.84 21.82 -13.84
N LEU A 417 -12.99 22.22 -13.28
CA LEU A 417 -13.23 23.61 -12.89
C LEU A 417 -12.68 23.86 -11.48
N PRO A 418 -12.27 25.10 -11.15
CA PRO A 418 -11.90 25.43 -9.77
C PRO A 418 -13.06 25.20 -8.81
N PRO A 419 -12.80 24.99 -7.50
CA PRO A 419 -13.85 24.85 -6.50
C PRO A 419 -14.71 26.13 -6.44
N THR A 420 -16.00 25.96 -6.12
CA THR A 420 -16.97 27.07 -5.99
C THR A 420 -17.08 27.61 -4.57
N HIS A 421 -16.38 27.01 -3.62
CA HIS A 421 -16.32 27.37 -2.20
C HIS A 421 -14.91 27.80 -1.80
N PRO A 422 -14.71 28.48 -0.66
CA PRO A 422 -13.39 28.75 -0.12
C PRO A 422 -12.60 27.46 0.16
N SER A 423 -11.27 27.53 0.14
CA SER A 423 -10.43 26.41 0.59
C SER A 423 -10.53 26.28 2.12
N TYR A 424 -10.77 25.06 2.60
CA TYR A 424 -10.75 24.67 4.01
C TYR A 424 -9.50 23.83 4.35
N ARG A 425 -8.44 23.99 3.56
CA ARG A 425 -7.21 23.20 3.66
C ARG A 425 -6.67 23.14 5.08
N GLN A 426 -6.55 24.27 5.76
CA GLN A 426 -5.96 24.30 7.10
C GLN A 426 -6.85 23.60 8.14
N GLU A 427 -8.14 23.82 8.09
CA GLU A 427 -9.13 23.18 8.98
C GLU A 427 -9.13 21.65 8.78
N ILE A 428 -8.96 21.18 7.54
CA ILE A 428 -8.87 19.76 7.19
C ILE A 428 -7.58 19.17 7.78
N ILE A 429 -6.45 19.84 7.59
CA ILE A 429 -5.15 19.40 8.13
C ILE A 429 -5.23 19.32 9.66
N ASP A 430 -5.74 20.35 10.32
CA ASP A 430 -5.87 20.39 11.77
C ASP A 430 -6.82 19.31 12.30
N ALA A 431 -7.94 19.03 11.59
CA ALA A 431 -8.87 17.97 11.95
C ALA A 431 -8.21 16.58 11.81
N SER A 432 -7.47 16.37 10.73
CA SER A 432 -6.73 15.13 10.50
C SER A 432 -5.63 14.91 11.53
N HIS A 433 -4.85 15.93 11.88
CA HIS A 433 -3.82 15.87 12.93
C HIS A 433 -4.41 15.46 14.27
N ARG A 434 -5.52 16.07 14.69
CA ARG A 434 -6.17 15.73 15.98
C ARG A 434 -6.61 14.28 16.05
N LYS A 435 -7.09 13.71 14.94
CA LYS A 435 -7.66 12.35 14.91
C LYS A 435 -6.63 11.26 14.65
N TYR A 436 -5.69 11.51 13.74
CA TYR A 436 -4.88 10.46 13.13
C TYR A 436 -3.38 10.62 13.32
N SER A 437 -2.93 11.73 13.93
CA SER A 437 -1.52 11.99 14.18
C SER A 437 -1.23 12.16 15.66
N ILE A 438 0.06 12.22 16.00
CA ILE A 438 0.54 12.64 17.31
C ILE A 438 1.65 13.68 17.12
N PRO A 439 1.81 14.64 18.06
CA PRO A 439 2.92 15.59 17.99
C PRO A 439 4.27 14.87 18.00
N LYS A 440 5.24 15.39 17.23
CA LYS A 440 6.59 14.84 17.08
C LYS A 440 7.25 14.48 18.40
N ASP A 441 7.19 15.38 19.38
CA ASP A 441 7.83 15.15 20.68
C ASP A 441 7.19 14.01 21.46
N ALA A 442 5.86 13.85 21.34
CA ALA A 442 5.15 12.72 21.92
C ALA A 442 5.52 11.42 21.23
N ALA A 443 5.60 11.41 19.88
CA ALA A 443 6.06 10.26 19.12
C ALA A 443 7.48 9.84 19.52
N ALA A 444 8.40 10.79 19.55
CA ALA A 444 9.79 10.56 19.94
C ALA A 444 9.92 10.01 21.36
N LYS A 445 9.12 10.55 22.31
CA LYS A 445 9.09 10.08 23.70
C LYS A 445 8.60 8.64 23.80
N LEU A 446 7.50 8.29 23.14
CA LEU A 446 6.96 6.93 23.12
C LEU A 446 7.96 5.92 22.54
N ILE A 447 8.65 6.29 21.46
CA ILE A 447 9.68 5.47 20.83
C ILE A 447 10.89 5.30 21.79
N ALA A 448 11.34 6.36 22.45
CA ALA A 448 12.45 6.32 23.39
C ALA A 448 12.12 5.50 24.66
N GLU A 449 10.91 5.58 25.19
CA GLU A 449 10.45 4.78 26.31
C GLU A 449 10.43 3.27 25.97
N GLU A 450 10.07 2.91 24.75
CA GLU A 450 10.15 1.54 24.26
C GLU A 450 11.60 1.05 24.21
N GLU A 451 12.51 1.85 23.65
CA GLU A 451 13.96 1.54 23.62
C GLU A 451 14.52 1.34 25.01
N ALA A 452 14.23 2.29 25.92
CA ALA A 452 14.70 2.20 27.30
C ALA A 452 14.17 0.95 28.02
N THR A 453 12.94 0.54 27.74
CA THR A 453 12.35 -0.69 28.31
C THR A 453 13.04 -1.95 27.80
N ILE A 454 13.40 -1.98 26.52
CA ILE A 454 14.15 -3.08 25.89
C ILE A 454 15.56 -3.16 26.49
N ILE A 455 16.27 -2.01 26.56
CA ILE A 455 17.64 -1.95 27.08
C ILE A 455 17.70 -2.37 28.55
N ARG A 456 16.83 -1.81 29.43
CA ARG A 456 16.79 -2.17 30.86
C ARG A 456 16.54 -3.66 31.07
N SER A 457 15.64 -4.25 30.33
CA SER A 457 15.37 -5.68 30.43
C SER A 457 16.54 -6.55 30.01
N SER A 458 17.39 -6.06 29.09
CA SER A 458 18.62 -6.74 28.68
C SER A 458 19.72 -6.62 29.72
N GLU A 459 19.87 -5.46 30.35
CA GLU A 459 20.86 -5.20 31.39
C GLU A 459 20.56 -5.98 32.69
N GLU A 460 19.28 -5.99 33.13
CA GLU A 460 18.88 -6.73 34.33
C GLU A 460 19.13 -8.23 34.20
N LYS A 461 18.89 -8.85 33.05
CA LYS A 461 19.16 -10.26 32.83
C LYS A 461 20.66 -10.55 32.69
N ALA A 462 21.45 -9.69 32.06
CA ALA A 462 22.89 -9.83 32.01
C ALA A 462 23.51 -9.82 33.41
N ILE A 463 22.96 -9.01 34.34
CA ILE A 463 23.38 -8.98 35.74
C ILE A 463 22.99 -10.29 36.46
N ILE A 464 21.81 -10.85 36.18
CA ILE A 464 21.35 -12.11 36.78
C ILE A 464 22.18 -13.29 36.26
N GLU A 465 22.43 -13.37 34.95
CA GLU A 465 23.25 -14.41 34.33
C GLU A 465 24.73 -14.31 34.80
N GLY A 466 25.25 -13.09 34.95
CA GLY A 466 26.59 -12.86 35.53
C GLY A 466 26.69 -13.32 36.98
N LYS A 467 25.61 -13.15 37.77
CA LYS A 467 25.56 -13.65 39.15
C LYS A 467 25.42 -15.18 39.22
N THR A 468 24.69 -15.79 38.28
CA THR A 468 24.50 -17.24 38.21
C THR A 468 25.78 -17.93 37.76
N LYS A 469 26.51 -17.39 36.79
CA LYS A 469 27.84 -17.88 36.37
C LYS A 469 28.90 -17.75 37.47
N LYS A 470 28.86 -16.68 38.30
CA LYS A 470 29.73 -16.55 39.47
C LYS A 470 29.39 -17.55 40.55
N LYS A 471 28.11 -17.87 40.80
CA LYS A 471 27.70 -18.91 41.75
C LYS A 471 28.11 -20.33 41.31
N HIS A 472 28.04 -20.65 40.04
CA HIS A 472 28.53 -21.92 39.50
C HIS A 472 30.05 -22.06 39.60
N LYS A 473 30.80 -20.97 39.26
CA LYS A 473 32.24 -21.01 39.45
C LYS A 473 32.69 -21.11 40.90
N SER A 474 31.99 -20.49 41.85
CA SER A 474 32.28 -20.62 43.27
C SER A 474 31.84 -21.98 43.82
N GLY A 475 30.84 -22.66 43.28
CA GLY A 475 30.45 -24.04 43.62
C GLY A 475 31.45 -25.07 43.13
N ASP A 476 31.94 -24.92 41.89
CA ASP A 476 32.97 -25.84 41.35
C ASP A 476 34.34 -25.66 42.01
N GLU A 477 34.69 -24.49 42.55
CA GLU A 477 35.92 -24.28 43.33
C GLU A 477 35.79 -24.87 44.74
N GLU A 478 34.63 -24.85 45.40
CA GLU A 478 34.41 -25.48 46.72
C GLU A 478 34.34 -27.04 46.61
N GLU A 479 33.76 -27.61 45.53
CA GLU A 479 33.80 -29.08 45.29
C GLU A 479 35.22 -29.57 44.91
N GLY A 480 36.00 -28.77 44.19
CA GLY A 480 37.40 -29.06 43.83
C GLY A 480 38.35 -29.06 45.07
N GLU A 481 38.15 -28.17 46.03
CA GLU A 481 38.90 -28.14 47.29
C GLU A 481 38.52 -29.27 48.22
N GLU A 482 37.29 -29.74 48.28
CA GLU A 482 36.88 -30.93 49.07
C GLU A 482 37.37 -32.24 48.47
N GLU A 483 37.53 -32.39 47.15
CA GLU A 483 38.18 -33.56 46.51
C GLU A 483 39.68 -33.58 46.70
N GLU A 484 40.41 -32.47 46.68
CA GLU A 484 41.85 -32.42 46.96
C GLU A 484 42.16 -32.73 48.45
N ILE A 485 41.26 -32.34 49.38
CA ILE A 485 41.45 -32.67 50.80
C ILE A 485 41.18 -34.16 51.09
N LYS A 486 40.37 -34.86 50.35
CA LYS A 486 40.15 -36.31 50.50
C LYS A 486 41.23 -37.18 49.90
N THR A 487 41.96 -36.73 48.86
CA THR A 487 43.03 -37.48 48.22
C THR A 487 44.38 -37.38 48.96
N THR A 488 44.55 -36.42 49.89
CA THR A 488 45.79 -36.25 50.64
C THR A 488 45.82 -37.03 52.01
N LYS A 489 44.74 -37.77 52.40
CA LYS A 489 44.66 -38.53 53.64
C LYS A 489 44.92 -40.01 53.54
N GLU A 490 45.16 -40.56 52.34
CA GLU A 490 45.49 -42.01 52.17
C GLU A 490 46.83 -42.23 51.46
N ALA A 491 47.90 -41.84 52.10
CA ALA A 491 49.23 -42.33 51.70
C ALA A 491 50.06 -42.49 52.99
N GLU A 492 49.89 -43.61 53.65
CA GLU A 492 50.89 -44.16 54.57
C GLU A 492 51.93 -44.98 53.84
N PRO A 493 53.18 -44.89 54.21
CA PRO A 493 54.29 -45.57 53.52
C PRO A 493 54.41 -46.98 53.95
N MET A 494 54.52 -47.92 53.05
CA MET A 494 55.11 -49.26 53.32
C MET A 494 56.55 -49.30 52.83
N ILE A 495 57.39 -49.65 53.73
CA ILE A 495 58.73 -50.06 53.85
C ILE A 495 59.33 -50.73 52.56
#